data_f0cc14647d0a2fe28e9d6ede994ddcbc
#
_entry.id   f0cc14647d0a2fe28e9d6ede994ddcbc
#
_cell.length_a   1.000
_cell.length_b   1.000
_cell.length_c   1.000
_cell.angle_alpha   90.00
_cell.angle_beta   90.00
_cell.angle_gamma   90.00
#
_symmetry.space_group_name_H-M   'P 1'
#
loop_
_entity.id
_entity.type
_entity.pdbx_description
1 polymer ?
#
loop_
_entity_poly.entity_id
_entity_poly.type
_entity_poly.pdbx_seq_one_letter_code
_entity_poly.pdbx_strand_id
1 'polypeptide(L)'
;RLVGSEMCIRDRFLMIGSLFLLIANLPIESVSKVISESGIGDVCSQVYSSTFSLMAFFTVIGITYSYLKNDQVITAINGALTGLAAFILLTPSSKVLDSGESVTGIISKDWTAGQGMICAILIGFLVGYIYSLCVKKDISIKMPDGVPSGVADSFSSLLPTGIIITICAIIYAICHFIFNTTFAELIYSVIQIPLQGITDSFFGVIIMTVVMSLLWWTGVHGGSICGGILSPIL
;
A
#
# COMPACT_ATOMS: atom_id res chain seq x y z
N ARG A 1 16.93 -7.67 -2.37
CA ARG A 1 16.84 -7.20 -3.79
C ARG A 1 15.39 -6.98 -4.23
N LEU A 2 14.43 -7.85 -3.88
CA LEU A 2 13.00 -7.69 -4.23
C LEU A 2 12.41 -6.36 -3.76
N VAL A 3 12.56 -6.03 -2.49
CA VAL A 3 12.00 -4.81 -1.89
C VAL A 3 12.70 -3.55 -2.44
N GLY A 4 13.98 -3.61 -2.76
CA GLY A 4 14.73 -2.46 -3.28
C GLY A 4 14.33 -2.02 -4.69
N SER A 5 14.03 -2.95 -5.60
CA SER A 5 13.62 -2.61 -6.98
C SER A 5 12.21 -1.99 -7.03
N GLU A 6 11.34 -2.40 -6.13
CA GLU A 6 9.95 -1.91 -6.02
C GLU A 6 9.88 -0.50 -5.45
N MET A 7 10.72 -0.23 -4.46
CA MET A 7 10.82 1.11 -3.88
C MET A 7 11.22 2.15 -4.93
N CYS A 8 12.06 1.80 -5.91
CA CYS A 8 12.42 2.71 -7.00
C CYS A 8 11.22 3.13 -7.87
N ILE A 9 10.22 2.27 -8.07
CA ILE A 9 9.01 2.62 -8.85
C ILE A 9 8.15 3.60 -8.06
N ARG A 10 7.91 3.31 -6.79
CA ARG A 10 7.13 4.15 -5.88
C ARG A 10 7.79 5.50 -5.65
N ASP A 11 9.11 5.53 -5.45
CA ASP A 11 9.86 6.75 -5.13
C ASP A 11 9.75 7.80 -6.25
N ARG A 12 9.58 7.41 -7.52
CA ARG A 12 9.32 8.35 -8.62
C ARG A 12 8.04 9.14 -8.42
N PHE A 13 6.95 8.48 -8.01
CA PHE A 13 5.68 9.15 -7.71
C PHE A 13 5.79 10.06 -6.49
N LEU A 14 6.54 9.62 -5.47
CA LEU A 14 6.78 10.42 -4.27
C LEU A 14 7.63 11.66 -4.57
N MET A 15 8.65 11.54 -5.42
CA MET A 15 9.47 12.69 -5.83
C MET A 15 8.63 13.74 -6.56
N ILE A 16 7.76 13.31 -7.49
CA ILE A 16 6.86 14.23 -8.20
C ILE A 16 5.89 14.88 -7.22
N GLY A 17 5.23 14.10 -6.36
CA GLY A 17 4.30 14.61 -5.37
C GLY A 17 4.93 15.58 -4.38
N SER A 18 6.17 15.32 -3.93
CA SER A 18 6.90 16.20 -3.02
C SER A 18 7.27 17.54 -3.67
N LEU A 19 7.58 17.54 -4.98
CA LEU A 19 7.82 18.77 -5.71
C LEU A 19 6.59 19.68 -5.73
N PHE A 20 5.42 19.13 -6.00
CA PHE A 20 4.15 19.87 -5.98
C PHE A 20 3.79 20.34 -4.57
N LEU A 21 4.04 19.52 -3.54
CA LEU A 21 3.86 19.92 -2.15
C LEU A 21 4.75 21.09 -1.77
N LEU A 22 6.01 21.08 -2.22
CA LEU A 22 6.97 22.15 -1.98
C LEU A 22 6.52 23.44 -2.66
N ILE A 23 6.00 23.38 -3.88
CA ILE A 23 5.44 24.52 -4.60
C ILE A 23 4.22 25.08 -3.84
N ALA A 24 3.32 24.20 -3.35
CA ALA A 24 2.13 24.62 -2.61
C ALA A 24 2.44 25.32 -1.27
N ASN A 25 3.56 24.93 -0.63
CA ASN A 25 3.95 25.40 0.71
C ASN A 25 5.24 26.26 0.70
N LEU A 26 5.52 27.00 -0.38
CA LEU A 26 6.68 27.87 -0.44
C LEU A 26 6.60 28.95 0.67
N PRO A 27 7.64 29.09 1.52
CA PRO A 27 7.65 30.02 2.66
C PRO A 27 7.95 31.47 2.21
N ILE A 28 7.39 31.89 1.08
CA ILE A 28 7.54 33.24 0.53
C ILE A 28 6.15 33.86 0.47
N GLU A 29 5.87 34.84 1.35
CA GLU A 29 4.53 35.43 1.51
C GLU A 29 3.92 35.94 0.20
N SER A 30 4.72 36.59 -0.65
CA SER A 30 4.26 37.09 -1.95
C SER A 30 3.83 36.00 -2.92
N VAL A 31 4.53 34.85 -2.91
CA VAL A 31 4.24 33.70 -3.77
C VAL A 31 3.09 32.89 -3.21
N SER A 32 3.04 32.68 -1.89
CA SER A 32 1.97 31.97 -1.21
C SER A 32 0.60 32.63 -1.44
N LYS A 33 0.52 33.96 -1.40
CA LYS A 33 -0.72 34.68 -1.73
C LYS A 33 -1.16 34.47 -3.17
N VAL A 34 -0.25 34.57 -4.13
CA VAL A 34 -0.57 34.31 -5.54
C VAL A 34 -1.02 32.87 -5.77
N ILE A 35 -0.39 31.88 -5.12
CA ILE A 35 -0.75 30.46 -5.22
C ILE A 35 -2.15 30.21 -4.63
N SER A 36 -2.49 30.83 -3.49
CA SER A 36 -3.81 30.68 -2.87
C SER A 36 -4.93 31.38 -3.65
N GLU A 37 -4.68 32.58 -4.16
CA GLU A 37 -5.68 33.36 -4.93
C GLU A 37 -5.89 32.79 -6.34
N SER A 38 -4.88 32.18 -6.95
CA SER A 38 -4.97 31.61 -8.30
C SER A 38 -5.58 30.21 -8.37
N GLY A 39 -5.84 29.54 -7.24
CA GLY A 39 -6.28 28.13 -7.21
C GLY A 39 -5.17 27.12 -7.56
N ILE A 40 -3.94 27.56 -7.82
CA ILE A 40 -2.81 26.66 -8.08
C ILE A 40 -2.53 25.78 -6.86
N GLY A 41 -2.75 26.29 -5.64
CA GLY A 41 -2.61 25.54 -4.40
C GLY A 41 -3.49 24.28 -4.36
N ASP A 42 -4.74 24.40 -4.82
CA ASP A 42 -5.69 23.26 -4.87
C ASP A 42 -5.22 22.20 -5.89
N VAL A 43 -4.71 22.64 -7.05
CA VAL A 43 -4.14 21.72 -8.06
C VAL A 43 -2.92 20.99 -7.51
N CYS A 44 -2.01 21.70 -6.86
CA CYS A 44 -0.82 21.09 -6.25
C CYS A 44 -1.21 20.11 -5.11
N SER A 45 -2.18 20.47 -4.30
CA SER A 45 -2.72 19.62 -3.24
C SER A 45 -3.37 18.35 -3.81
N GLN A 46 -4.08 18.46 -4.94
CA GLN A 46 -4.67 17.30 -5.61
C GLN A 46 -3.60 16.36 -6.19
N VAL A 47 -2.53 16.89 -6.77
CA VAL A 47 -1.39 16.07 -7.27
C VAL A 47 -0.71 15.37 -6.09
N TYR A 48 -0.43 16.08 -4.99
CA TYR A 48 0.11 15.48 -3.77
C TYR A 48 -0.81 14.37 -3.24
N SER A 49 -2.11 14.63 -3.15
CA SER A 49 -3.11 13.68 -2.68
C SER A 49 -3.21 12.43 -3.57
N SER A 50 -3.00 12.56 -4.88
CA SER A 50 -3.03 11.43 -5.81
C SER A 50 -1.75 10.59 -5.82
N THR A 51 -0.67 11.08 -5.25
CA THR A 51 0.61 10.38 -5.16
C THR A 51 0.88 9.85 -3.76
N PHE A 52 0.92 10.71 -2.75
CA PHE A 52 1.23 10.34 -1.36
C PHE A 52 0.09 9.58 -0.68
N SER A 53 -1.17 10.02 -0.88
CA SER A 53 -2.29 9.36 -0.22
C SER A 53 -2.66 8.01 -0.83
N LEU A 54 -2.04 7.59 -1.95
CA LEU A 54 -2.24 6.28 -2.57
C LEU A 54 -1.00 5.38 -2.46
N MET A 55 -0.08 5.71 -1.57
CA MET A 55 1.22 5.05 -1.42
C MET A 55 1.09 3.54 -1.11
N ALA A 56 0.10 3.15 -0.29
CA ALA A 56 -0.14 1.76 0.04
C ALA A 56 -0.58 0.95 -1.20
N PHE A 57 -1.36 1.54 -2.12
CA PHE A 57 -1.76 0.88 -3.37
C PHE A 57 -0.55 0.59 -4.27
N PHE A 58 0.32 1.58 -4.45
CA PHE A 58 1.54 1.37 -5.22
C PHE A 58 2.46 0.34 -4.59
N THR A 59 2.50 0.30 -3.26
CA THR A 59 3.31 -0.66 -2.51
C THR A 59 2.81 -2.10 -2.68
N VAL A 60 1.51 -2.35 -2.50
CA VAL A 60 0.98 -3.72 -2.64
C VAL A 60 1.11 -4.23 -4.07
N ILE A 61 0.81 -3.39 -5.08
CA ILE A 61 0.97 -3.74 -6.50
C ILE A 61 2.44 -4.05 -6.79
N GLY A 62 3.33 -3.16 -6.39
CA GLY A 62 4.75 -3.28 -6.61
C GLY A 62 5.34 -4.54 -6.00
N ILE A 63 5.14 -4.78 -4.72
CA ILE A 63 5.67 -5.98 -4.02
C ILE A 63 5.15 -7.25 -4.65
N THR A 64 3.83 -7.35 -4.88
CA THR A 64 3.24 -8.56 -5.49
C THR A 64 3.80 -8.79 -6.89
N TYR A 65 3.86 -7.76 -7.71
CA TYR A 65 4.41 -7.84 -9.07
C TYR A 65 5.86 -8.32 -9.08
N SER A 66 6.72 -7.72 -8.26
CA SER A 66 8.14 -8.11 -8.22
C SER A 66 8.37 -9.48 -7.64
N TYR A 67 7.59 -9.85 -6.64
CA TYR A 67 7.64 -11.20 -6.11
C TYR A 67 7.38 -12.22 -7.23
N LEU A 68 6.30 -12.03 -7.98
CA LEU A 68 5.89 -12.93 -9.07
C LEU A 68 6.87 -12.88 -10.26
N LYS A 69 7.37 -11.70 -10.60
CA LYS A 69 8.36 -11.54 -11.65
C LYS A 69 9.69 -12.22 -11.31
N ASN A 70 10.12 -12.17 -10.06
CA ASN A 70 11.31 -12.88 -9.60
C ASN A 70 11.13 -14.40 -9.68
N ASP A 71 9.92 -14.88 -9.43
CA ASP A 71 9.53 -16.30 -9.58
C ASP A 71 9.20 -16.69 -11.03
N GLN A 72 9.45 -15.79 -11.99
CA GLN A 72 9.24 -16.00 -13.44
C GLN A 72 7.78 -16.32 -13.81
N VAL A 73 6.82 -15.83 -13.04
CA VAL A 73 5.40 -16.00 -13.32
C VAL A 73 4.98 -15.08 -14.47
N ILE A 74 4.47 -15.66 -15.57
CA ILE A 74 4.07 -14.92 -16.78
C ILE A 74 2.93 -13.95 -16.47
N THR A 75 1.95 -14.36 -15.65
CA THR A 75 0.76 -13.57 -15.27
C THR A 75 1.00 -12.65 -14.06
N ALA A 76 2.23 -12.14 -13.88
CA ALA A 76 2.61 -11.33 -12.72
C ALA A 76 1.74 -10.08 -12.53
N ILE A 77 1.26 -9.46 -13.63
CA ILE A 77 0.37 -8.30 -13.56
C ILE A 77 -1.00 -8.66 -12.98
N ASN A 78 -1.56 -9.82 -13.35
CA ASN A 78 -2.83 -10.29 -12.82
C ASN A 78 -2.74 -10.58 -11.32
N GLY A 79 -1.61 -11.15 -10.88
CA GLY A 79 -1.32 -11.34 -9.47
C GLY A 79 -1.19 -10.01 -8.72
N ALA A 80 -0.58 -8.99 -9.31
CA ALA A 80 -0.46 -7.67 -8.71
C ALA A 80 -1.84 -6.99 -8.53
N LEU A 81 -2.73 -7.11 -9.52
CA LEU A 81 -4.11 -6.64 -9.41
C LEU A 81 -4.91 -7.43 -8.38
N THR A 82 -4.66 -8.73 -8.27
CA THR A 82 -5.22 -9.57 -7.19
C THR A 82 -4.77 -9.07 -5.81
N GLY A 83 -3.50 -8.66 -5.67
CA GLY A 83 -2.95 -8.05 -4.46
C GLY A 83 -3.65 -6.76 -4.09
N LEU A 84 -3.93 -5.90 -5.07
CA LEU A 84 -4.69 -4.67 -4.86
C LEU A 84 -6.11 -4.97 -4.37
N ALA A 85 -6.81 -5.92 -5.02
CA ALA A 85 -8.16 -6.31 -4.62
C ALA A 85 -8.19 -6.90 -3.19
N ALA A 86 -7.21 -7.74 -2.85
CA ALA A 86 -7.05 -8.31 -1.51
C ALA A 86 -6.79 -7.21 -0.46
N PHE A 87 -5.99 -6.20 -0.78
CA PHE A 87 -5.73 -5.07 0.11
C PHE A 87 -7.00 -4.26 0.38
N ILE A 88 -7.77 -3.94 -0.67
CA ILE A 88 -9.04 -3.22 -0.53
C ILE A 88 -10.03 -4.02 0.32
N LEU A 89 -10.12 -5.33 0.12
CA LEU A 89 -11.01 -6.22 0.89
C LEU A 89 -10.68 -6.21 2.40
N LEU A 90 -9.41 -6.12 2.75
CA LEU A 90 -8.92 -6.17 4.13
C LEU A 90 -8.81 -4.79 4.81
N THR A 91 -9.11 -3.71 4.06
CA THR A 91 -9.10 -2.32 4.54
C THR A 91 -10.51 -1.88 4.94
N PRO A 92 -10.69 -0.99 5.95
CA PRO A 92 -12.00 -0.48 6.33
C PRO A 92 -12.70 0.22 5.16
N SER A 93 -13.97 -0.12 4.93
CA SER A 93 -14.83 0.49 3.92
C SER A 93 -15.84 1.48 4.50
N SER A 94 -15.65 1.86 5.75
CA SER A 94 -16.49 2.85 6.44
C SER A 94 -15.62 3.82 7.24
N LYS A 95 -16.07 5.06 7.37
CA LYS A 95 -15.46 6.08 8.23
C LYS A 95 -16.56 6.77 9.02
N VAL A 96 -16.33 6.92 10.33
CA VAL A 96 -17.16 7.77 11.17
C VAL A 96 -16.67 9.20 11.01
N LEU A 97 -17.56 10.11 10.61
CA LEU A 97 -17.27 11.54 10.54
C LEU A 97 -17.33 12.18 11.94
N ASP A 98 -16.70 13.35 12.07
CA ASP A 98 -16.75 14.15 13.31
C ASP A 98 -18.18 14.52 13.74
N SER A 99 -19.13 14.49 12.81
CA SER A 99 -20.59 14.66 13.06
C SER A 99 -21.24 13.46 13.75
N GLY A 100 -20.53 12.34 13.91
CA GLY A 100 -21.07 11.08 14.45
C GLY A 100 -21.79 10.19 13.41
N GLU A 101 -21.91 10.64 12.18
CA GLU A 101 -22.48 9.84 11.09
C GLU A 101 -21.45 8.87 10.51
N SER A 102 -21.85 7.62 10.28
CA SER A 102 -21.02 6.63 9.62
C SER A 102 -21.31 6.60 8.12
N VAL A 103 -20.30 6.89 7.30
CA VAL A 103 -20.37 6.75 5.85
C VAL A 103 -19.75 5.42 5.46
N THR A 104 -20.51 4.61 4.73
CA THR A 104 -20.07 3.28 4.22
C THR A 104 -19.81 3.32 2.73
N GLY A 105 -19.02 2.37 2.22
CA GLY A 105 -18.69 2.28 0.79
C GLY A 105 -17.60 3.27 0.35
N ILE A 106 -16.82 3.80 1.27
CA ILE A 106 -15.69 4.70 1.00
C ILE A 106 -14.36 4.06 1.44
N ILE A 107 -13.31 4.39 0.73
CA ILE A 107 -11.94 4.06 1.17
C ILE A 107 -11.30 5.36 1.66
N SER A 108 -10.99 5.42 2.96
CA SER A 108 -10.32 6.58 3.52
C SER A 108 -8.89 6.68 2.99
N LYS A 109 -8.48 7.89 2.62
CA LYS A 109 -7.10 8.18 2.20
C LYS A 109 -6.07 7.89 3.31
N ASP A 110 -6.48 7.90 4.56
CA ASP A 110 -5.61 7.57 5.69
C ASP A 110 -5.10 6.12 5.58
N TRP A 111 -5.98 5.18 5.24
CA TRP A 111 -5.65 3.77 5.07
C TRP A 111 -4.92 3.45 3.75
N THR A 112 -5.03 4.29 2.74
CA THR A 112 -4.28 4.15 1.49
C THR A 112 -2.92 4.86 1.51
N ALA A 113 -2.68 5.71 2.51
CA ALA A 113 -1.42 6.39 2.79
C ALA A 113 -0.53 5.61 3.78
N GLY A 114 0.08 6.32 4.72
CA GLY A 114 1.04 5.78 5.68
C GLY A 114 0.48 4.72 6.62
N GLN A 115 -0.77 4.90 7.11
CA GLN A 115 -1.38 3.97 8.06
C GLN A 115 -1.56 2.55 7.48
N GLY A 116 -1.91 2.44 6.20
CA GLY A 116 -2.07 1.15 5.54
C GLY A 116 -0.79 0.56 4.96
N MET A 117 0.35 1.23 5.06
CA MET A 117 1.57 0.81 4.38
C MET A 117 2.09 -0.55 4.89
N ILE A 118 2.13 -0.76 6.20
CA ILE A 118 2.59 -2.04 6.78
C ILE A 118 1.66 -3.17 6.34
N CYS A 119 0.35 -2.91 6.38
CA CYS A 119 -0.66 -3.85 5.91
C CYS A 119 -0.47 -4.18 4.41
N ALA A 120 -0.19 -3.17 3.57
CA ALA A 120 0.07 -3.34 2.14
C ALA A 120 1.30 -4.21 1.87
N ILE A 121 2.37 -4.04 2.64
CA ILE A 121 3.57 -4.88 2.55
C ILE A 121 3.24 -6.34 2.88
N LEU A 122 2.56 -6.59 3.99
CA LEU A 122 2.20 -7.95 4.42
C LEU A 122 1.29 -8.65 3.40
N ILE A 123 0.27 -7.94 2.93
CA ILE A 123 -0.66 -8.48 1.92
C ILE A 123 0.06 -8.71 0.59
N GLY A 124 0.94 -7.79 0.17
CA GLY A 124 1.71 -7.95 -1.05
C GLY A 124 2.57 -9.21 -1.06
N PHE A 125 3.24 -9.51 0.05
CA PHE A 125 3.99 -10.75 0.21
C PHE A 125 3.10 -11.98 0.29
N LEU A 126 2.01 -11.92 1.07
CA LEU A 126 1.06 -13.01 1.22
C LEU A 126 0.48 -13.42 -0.14
N VAL A 127 -0.02 -12.46 -0.89
CA VAL A 127 -0.61 -12.69 -2.21
C VAL A 127 0.44 -13.19 -3.21
N GLY A 128 1.62 -12.56 -3.23
CA GLY A 128 2.73 -12.99 -4.09
C GLY A 128 3.11 -14.45 -3.83
N TYR A 129 3.23 -14.83 -2.56
CA TYR A 129 3.56 -16.19 -2.15
C TYR A 129 2.48 -17.20 -2.56
N ILE A 130 1.21 -16.93 -2.24
CA ILE A 130 0.10 -17.85 -2.55
C ILE A 130 -0.09 -17.98 -4.07
N TYR A 131 -0.02 -16.87 -4.80
CA TYR A 131 -0.15 -16.86 -6.25
C TYR A 131 0.97 -17.68 -6.91
N SER A 132 2.22 -17.47 -6.49
CA SER A 132 3.37 -18.25 -6.96
C SER A 132 3.21 -19.73 -6.66
N LEU A 133 2.74 -20.10 -5.46
CA LEU A 133 2.45 -21.49 -5.11
C LEU A 133 1.39 -22.10 -6.03
N CYS A 134 0.31 -21.38 -6.34
CA CYS A 134 -0.72 -21.87 -7.24
C CYS A 134 -0.16 -22.15 -8.64
N VAL A 135 0.64 -21.23 -9.16
CA VAL A 135 1.28 -21.39 -10.48
C VAL A 135 2.27 -22.56 -10.48
N LYS A 136 3.13 -22.68 -9.45
CA LYS A 136 4.11 -23.77 -9.32
C LYS A 136 3.45 -25.15 -9.17
N LYS A 137 2.25 -25.19 -8.58
CA LYS A 137 1.46 -26.44 -8.45
C LYS A 137 0.54 -26.69 -9.64
N ASP A 138 0.67 -25.90 -10.71
CA ASP A 138 -0.15 -26.01 -11.92
C ASP A 138 -1.67 -25.86 -11.65
N ILE A 139 -2.04 -25.09 -10.63
CA ILE A 139 -3.42 -24.78 -10.28
C ILE A 139 -3.86 -23.62 -11.17
N SER A 140 -4.18 -23.91 -12.43
CA SER A 140 -4.61 -22.93 -13.42
C SER A 140 -5.54 -23.57 -14.45
N ILE A 141 -6.39 -22.78 -15.08
CA ILE A 141 -7.23 -23.24 -16.19
C ILE A 141 -6.39 -23.20 -17.46
N LYS A 142 -6.12 -24.38 -18.02
CA LYS A 142 -5.38 -24.48 -19.28
C LYS A 142 -6.35 -24.32 -20.45
N MET A 143 -6.04 -23.38 -21.34
CA MET A 143 -6.78 -23.17 -22.57
C MET A 143 -6.21 -24.01 -23.71
N PRO A 144 -7.04 -24.49 -24.66
CA PRO A 144 -6.57 -25.20 -25.84
C PRO A 144 -5.74 -24.30 -26.76
N ASP A 145 -4.91 -24.93 -27.60
CA ASP A 145 -4.10 -24.24 -28.60
C ASP A 145 -4.97 -23.44 -29.57
N GLY A 146 -4.58 -22.19 -29.87
CA GLY A 146 -5.28 -21.29 -30.76
C GLY A 146 -6.01 -20.14 -30.07
N VAL A 147 -6.09 -20.11 -28.74
CA VAL A 147 -6.63 -18.97 -28.00
C VAL A 147 -5.59 -17.83 -27.91
N PRO A 148 -5.97 -16.55 -28.12
CA PRO A 148 -5.06 -15.43 -27.94
C PRO A 148 -4.44 -15.42 -26.53
N SER A 149 -3.15 -15.12 -26.43
CA SER A 149 -2.38 -15.20 -25.17
C SER A 149 -3.01 -14.38 -24.02
N GLY A 150 -3.49 -13.18 -24.29
CA GLY A 150 -4.14 -12.34 -23.27
C GLY A 150 -5.42 -12.94 -22.69
N VAL A 151 -6.17 -13.71 -23.47
CA VAL A 151 -7.36 -14.44 -23.01
C VAL A 151 -6.93 -15.65 -22.17
N ALA A 152 -5.97 -16.43 -22.67
CA ALA A 152 -5.43 -17.58 -21.96
C ALA A 152 -4.83 -17.18 -20.60
N ASP A 153 -4.08 -16.07 -20.52
CA ASP A 153 -3.53 -15.52 -19.29
C ASP A 153 -4.61 -15.09 -18.29
N SER A 154 -5.69 -14.51 -18.77
CA SER A 154 -6.83 -14.12 -17.94
C SER A 154 -7.52 -15.32 -17.29
N PHE A 155 -7.78 -16.37 -18.06
CA PHE A 155 -8.39 -17.59 -17.53
C PHE A 155 -7.44 -18.40 -16.63
N SER A 156 -6.14 -18.44 -16.94
CA SER A 156 -5.16 -19.13 -16.08
C SER A 156 -5.01 -18.48 -14.71
N SER A 157 -5.19 -17.16 -14.63
CA SER A 157 -5.12 -16.40 -13.37
C SER A 157 -6.41 -16.46 -12.54
N LEU A 158 -7.53 -16.95 -13.10
CA LEU A 158 -8.81 -16.97 -12.41
C LEU A 158 -8.81 -17.83 -11.14
N LEU A 159 -8.28 -19.06 -11.21
CA LEU A 159 -8.22 -19.96 -10.05
C LEU A 159 -7.30 -19.42 -8.94
N PRO A 160 -6.05 -19.01 -9.20
CA PRO A 160 -5.21 -18.37 -8.20
C PRO A 160 -5.85 -17.16 -7.55
N THR A 161 -6.47 -16.27 -8.34
CA THR A 161 -7.18 -15.10 -7.83
C THR A 161 -8.36 -15.49 -6.95
N GLY A 162 -9.19 -16.45 -7.37
CA GLY A 162 -10.33 -16.94 -6.59
C GLY A 162 -9.92 -17.52 -5.25
N ILE A 163 -8.84 -18.32 -5.20
CA ILE A 163 -8.30 -18.87 -3.96
C ILE A 163 -7.84 -17.76 -3.02
N ILE A 164 -7.09 -16.80 -3.54
CA ILE A 164 -6.54 -15.69 -2.74
C ILE A 164 -7.66 -14.84 -2.16
N ILE A 165 -8.62 -14.42 -2.98
CA ILE A 165 -9.76 -13.61 -2.52
C ILE A 165 -10.58 -14.38 -1.47
N THR A 166 -10.78 -15.71 -1.63
CA THR A 166 -11.46 -16.53 -0.64
C THR A 166 -10.70 -16.58 0.68
N ILE A 167 -9.36 -16.76 0.65
CA ILE A 167 -8.53 -16.71 1.85
C ILE A 167 -8.64 -15.34 2.53
N CYS A 168 -8.54 -14.26 1.78
CA CYS A 168 -8.67 -12.91 2.31
C CYS A 168 -10.08 -12.66 2.90
N ALA A 169 -11.13 -13.18 2.26
CA ALA A 169 -12.49 -13.10 2.80
C ALA A 169 -12.65 -13.86 4.13
N ILE A 170 -12.00 -15.02 4.28
CA ILE A 170 -11.95 -15.75 5.55
C ILE A 170 -11.20 -14.93 6.61
N ILE A 171 -10.05 -14.34 6.27
CA ILE A 171 -9.30 -13.46 7.19
C ILE A 171 -10.16 -12.28 7.61
N TYR A 172 -10.84 -11.63 6.67
CA TYR A 172 -11.76 -10.53 6.96
C TYR A 172 -12.88 -10.97 7.90
N ALA A 173 -13.52 -12.12 7.64
CA ALA A 173 -14.58 -12.67 8.48
C ALA A 173 -14.09 -12.95 9.91
N ILE A 174 -12.90 -13.54 10.06
CA ILE A 174 -12.29 -13.78 11.37
C ILE A 174 -12.07 -12.46 12.11
N CYS A 175 -11.47 -11.46 11.46
CA CYS A 175 -11.23 -10.14 12.06
C CYS A 175 -12.54 -9.46 12.46
N HIS A 176 -13.55 -9.53 11.60
CA HIS A 176 -14.85 -8.90 11.83
C HIS A 176 -15.64 -9.55 12.96
N PHE A 177 -15.75 -10.88 12.97
CA PHE A 177 -16.57 -11.59 13.95
C PHE A 177 -15.90 -11.78 15.31
N ILE A 178 -14.58 -11.89 15.36
CA ILE A 178 -13.84 -12.14 16.62
C ILE A 178 -13.38 -10.83 17.25
N PHE A 179 -12.83 -9.92 16.44
CA PHE A 179 -12.21 -8.69 16.94
C PHE A 179 -13.05 -7.43 16.72
N ASN A 180 -14.17 -7.48 15.99
CA ASN A 180 -14.99 -6.34 15.57
C ASN A 180 -14.18 -5.24 14.86
N THR A 181 -13.11 -5.62 14.16
CA THR A 181 -12.19 -4.71 13.46
C THR A 181 -11.87 -5.29 12.09
N THR A 182 -11.27 -4.49 11.22
CA THR A 182 -10.71 -4.98 9.96
C THR A 182 -9.25 -5.43 10.15
N PHE A 183 -8.72 -6.20 9.20
CA PHE A 183 -7.34 -6.67 9.27
C PHE A 183 -6.35 -5.50 9.28
N ALA A 184 -6.60 -4.44 8.51
CA ALA A 184 -5.74 -3.25 8.49
C ALA A 184 -5.73 -2.53 9.85
N GLU A 185 -6.87 -2.36 10.50
CA GLU A 185 -6.96 -1.78 11.85
C GLU A 185 -6.28 -2.63 12.90
N LEU A 186 -6.39 -3.96 12.80
CA LEU A 186 -5.73 -4.89 13.70
C LEU A 186 -4.21 -4.79 13.57
N ILE A 187 -3.68 -4.77 12.35
CA ILE A 187 -2.23 -4.56 12.12
C ILE A 187 -1.78 -3.21 12.66
N TYR A 188 -2.56 -2.16 12.43
CA TYR A 188 -2.28 -0.83 12.93
C TYR A 188 -2.19 -0.82 14.47
N SER A 189 -3.17 -1.39 15.15
CA SER A 189 -3.23 -1.41 16.62
C SER A 189 -2.14 -2.28 17.26
N VAL A 190 -1.79 -3.40 16.64
CA VAL A 190 -0.83 -4.37 17.21
C VAL A 190 0.62 -3.99 16.91
N ILE A 191 0.89 -3.40 15.74
CA ILE A 191 2.26 -3.10 15.32
C ILE A 191 2.54 -1.60 15.40
N GLN A 192 1.70 -0.78 14.82
CA GLN A 192 2.00 0.63 14.59
C GLN A 192 1.84 1.48 15.85
N ILE A 193 0.77 1.30 16.62
CA ILE A 193 0.56 2.04 17.88
C ILE A 193 1.68 1.80 18.90
N PRO A 194 2.11 0.55 19.19
CA PRO A 194 3.24 0.33 20.11
C PRO A 194 4.55 0.95 19.62
N LEU A 195 4.82 0.90 18.29
CA LEU A 195 6.00 1.55 17.74
C LEU A 195 5.95 3.08 17.89
N GLN A 196 4.78 3.69 17.70
CA GLN A 196 4.59 5.13 17.92
C GLN A 196 4.89 5.52 19.37
N GLY A 197 4.39 4.78 20.35
CA GLY A 197 4.65 5.02 21.77
C GLY A 197 6.14 4.94 22.14
N ILE A 198 6.93 4.16 21.40
CA ILE A 198 8.39 4.12 21.58
C ILE A 198 9.05 5.38 21.00
N THR A 199 8.54 5.89 19.87
CA THR A 199 9.13 7.05 19.17
C THR A 199 8.90 8.39 19.89
N ASP A 200 7.95 8.48 20.79
CA ASP A 200 7.68 9.69 21.60
C ASP A 200 8.77 9.97 22.66
N SER A 201 9.71 9.04 22.86
CA SER A 201 10.83 9.22 23.77
C SER A 201 12.11 9.65 23.03
N PHE A 202 12.99 10.40 23.72
CA PHE A 202 14.31 10.78 23.18
C PHE A 202 15.12 9.56 22.68
N PHE A 203 15.12 8.49 23.44
CA PHE A 203 15.79 7.24 23.05
C PHE A 203 15.10 6.57 21.85
N GLY A 204 13.78 6.67 21.77
CA GLY A 204 13.01 6.13 20.64
C GLY A 204 13.35 6.82 19.33
N VAL A 205 13.53 8.13 19.32
CA VAL A 205 13.98 8.88 18.14
C VAL A 205 15.35 8.41 17.69
N ILE A 206 16.29 8.19 18.61
CA ILE A 206 17.63 7.67 18.30
C ILE A 206 17.52 6.27 17.69
N ILE A 207 16.77 5.37 18.32
CA ILE A 207 16.59 3.99 17.84
C ILE A 207 15.97 4.02 16.44
N MET A 208 14.94 4.84 16.22
CA MET A 208 14.27 4.97 14.92
C MET A 208 15.22 5.47 13.82
N THR A 209 16.08 6.44 14.15
CA THR A 209 17.11 6.94 13.22
C THR A 209 18.11 5.85 12.85
N VAL A 210 18.55 5.06 13.82
CA VAL A 210 19.44 3.92 13.59
C VAL A 210 18.76 2.86 12.72
N VAL A 211 17.51 2.50 13.03
CA VAL A 211 16.73 1.54 12.24
C VAL A 211 16.54 2.05 10.81
N MET A 212 16.20 3.32 10.64
CA MET A 212 16.08 3.95 9.33
C MET A 212 17.39 3.85 8.55
N SER A 213 18.53 4.15 9.18
CA SER A 213 19.85 4.07 8.56
C SER A 213 20.22 2.63 8.18
N LEU A 214 19.92 1.65 9.04
CA LEU A 214 20.14 0.23 8.76
C LEU A 214 19.28 -0.26 7.59
N LEU A 215 18.01 0.18 7.51
CA LEU A 215 17.13 -0.13 6.39
C LEU A 215 17.71 0.43 5.07
N TRP A 216 18.21 1.67 5.07
CA TRP A 216 18.89 2.25 3.93
C TRP A 216 20.11 1.42 3.49
N TRP A 217 20.89 0.93 4.46
CA TRP A 217 22.05 0.09 4.18
C TRP A 217 21.68 -1.25 3.54
N THR A 218 20.55 -1.83 3.88
CA THR A 218 20.02 -3.05 3.24
C THR A 218 19.40 -2.81 1.86
N GLY A 219 19.35 -1.55 1.40
CA GLY A 219 18.72 -1.15 0.14
C GLY A 219 17.22 -0.95 0.22
N VAL A 220 16.67 -0.93 1.44
CA VAL A 220 15.27 -0.63 1.72
C VAL A 220 15.14 0.86 2.07
N HIS A 221 14.17 1.56 1.47
CA HIS A 221 13.96 2.98 1.76
C HIS A 221 13.40 3.17 3.18
N GLY A 222 14.31 3.31 4.16
CA GLY A 222 13.96 3.40 5.58
C GLY A 222 12.95 4.52 5.88
N GLY A 223 13.06 5.67 5.20
CA GLY A 223 12.13 6.78 5.37
C GLY A 223 10.68 6.44 5.04
N SER A 224 10.44 5.55 4.12
CA SER A 224 9.06 5.16 3.75
C SER A 224 8.42 4.20 4.76
N ILE A 225 9.21 3.29 5.32
CA ILE A 225 8.72 2.37 6.37
C ILE A 225 8.55 3.14 7.69
N CYS A 226 9.59 3.88 8.08
CA CYS A 226 9.54 4.68 9.30
C CYS A 226 8.54 5.84 9.18
N GLY A 227 8.40 6.45 8.00
CA GLY A 227 7.41 7.50 7.74
C GLY A 227 5.98 6.99 7.88
N GLY A 228 5.68 5.75 7.50
CA GLY A 228 4.38 5.12 7.76
C GLY A 228 4.07 4.97 9.26
N ILE A 229 5.11 4.85 10.10
CA ILE A 229 4.99 4.80 11.56
C ILE A 229 4.86 6.20 12.15
N LEU A 230 5.61 7.17 11.61
CA LEU A 230 5.69 8.54 12.11
C LEU A 230 4.56 9.46 11.58
N SER A 231 4.01 9.18 10.42
CA SER A 231 3.00 10.01 9.74
C SER A 231 1.75 10.38 10.56
N PRO A 232 1.29 9.58 11.53
CA PRO A 232 0.20 9.98 12.42
C PRO A 232 0.63 10.91 13.57
N ILE A 233 1.93 11.16 13.74
CA ILE A 233 2.50 11.97 14.84
C ILE A 233 2.79 13.42 14.38
N LEU A 234 2.95 13.63 13.08
CA LEU A 234 3.20 14.92 12.42
C LEU A 234 1.93 15.51 11.82
#